data_78f0c3df3bed51d1e41eacb71f5695c2
#
_entry.id   78f0c3df3bed51d1e41eacb71f5695c2
#
_cell.length_a   1.000
_cell.length_b   1.000
_cell.length_c   1.000
_cell.angle_alpha   90.00
_cell.angle_beta   90.00
_cell.angle_gamma   90.00
#
_symmetry.space_group_name_H-M   'P 1'
#
loop_
_entity.id
_entity.type
_entity.pdbx_description
1 polymer ?
#
loop_
_entity_poly.entity_id
_entity_poly.type
_entity_poly.pdbx_seq_one_letter_code
_entity_poly.pdbx_strand_id
1 'polypeptide(L)'
;MTSLRFVITATLLGSTIGAPAHAHAAAQWKTDFDKHTVPLDEITSGGPPKDGIPAVDRPVFVSVAEADEWLGDREPVVVVAYGGETKAYPLQILIWHEIVNDEIAGLPVSVTFCPLCNTALAFDRRFDGRVLDFGTTGKLRHSDLVMYDRQTETWWQQASGEGIVGTYAGRRLTLVSAPLVSWKQFQQEYPEGLVLSRQTGFSRDYGRNPYQRYDTRKGPFDHFFSGRKDGRLPAMERVVALAEADSSVAYSMSALEDRPVLNDTFSGRPIVVLWAPGTASALDASAIADGRDVGSTGVFGREIGGRVLTFESAGPGLYRDAQTGSTWNVFGRATSGPLAGQRLDPVPHGNHFWFAWAVFMPHTRVES
;
A
#
# COMPACT_ATOMS: atom_id res chain seq x y z
N MET A 1 74.41 31.74 -34.72
CA MET A 1 73.05 31.86 -35.25
C MET A 1 72.40 30.48 -35.24
N THR A 2 71.76 30.10 -34.17
CA THR A 2 71.14 28.81 -33.94
C THR A 2 69.66 28.90 -33.94
N SER A 3 68.93 28.39 -34.91
CA SER A 3 67.46 28.43 -35.02
C SER A 3 66.88 27.28 -34.24
N LEU A 4 66.03 27.66 -33.28
CA LEU A 4 65.23 26.77 -32.43
C LEU A 4 63.88 26.44 -33.15
N ARG A 5 63.64 25.18 -33.48
CA ARG A 5 62.41 24.69 -34.06
C ARG A 5 61.46 24.26 -32.89
N PHE A 6 60.30 24.94 -32.78
CA PHE A 6 59.21 24.51 -31.90
C PHE A 6 58.42 23.40 -32.57
N VAL A 7 58.31 22.26 -31.88
CA VAL A 7 57.38 21.18 -32.24
C VAL A 7 56.09 21.37 -31.45
N ILE A 8 55.00 21.63 -32.14
CA ILE A 8 53.66 21.71 -31.53
C ILE A 8 53.08 20.30 -31.51
N THR A 9 52.96 19.73 -30.33
CA THR A 9 52.27 18.44 -30.12
C THR A 9 50.78 18.74 -29.93
N ALA A 10 49.91 18.36 -30.88
CA ALA A 10 48.48 18.44 -30.78
C ALA A 10 47.96 17.30 -29.90
N THR A 11 47.43 17.63 -28.71
CA THR A 11 46.77 16.70 -27.84
C THR A 11 45.32 16.58 -28.31
N LEU A 12 44.95 15.41 -28.85
CA LEU A 12 43.55 15.05 -29.15
C LEU A 12 42.83 14.80 -27.81
N LEU A 13 41.96 15.72 -27.41
CA LEU A 13 40.98 15.46 -26.39
C LEU A 13 39.91 14.53 -26.98
N GLY A 14 39.99 13.25 -26.60
CA GLY A 14 38.94 12.28 -26.87
C GLY A 14 37.66 12.65 -26.04
N SER A 15 36.61 13.11 -26.70
CA SER A 15 35.30 13.27 -26.13
C SER A 15 34.74 11.88 -25.80
N THR A 16 34.75 11.48 -24.54
CA THR A 16 34.00 10.34 -24.08
C THR A 16 32.51 10.71 -24.12
N ILE A 17 31.82 10.24 -25.16
CA ILE A 17 30.35 10.27 -25.22
C ILE A 17 29.90 9.38 -24.09
N GLY A 18 29.43 9.99 -22.99
CA GLY A 18 28.83 9.26 -21.89
C GLY A 18 27.64 8.48 -22.43
N ALA A 19 27.59 7.18 -22.18
CA ALA A 19 26.43 6.36 -22.51
C ALA A 19 25.19 6.94 -21.82
N PRO A 20 24.04 6.97 -22.49
CA PRO A 20 22.82 7.51 -21.88
C PRO A 20 22.48 6.76 -20.59
N ALA A 21 21.92 7.47 -19.61
CA ALA A 21 21.61 6.93 -18.27
C ALA A 21 20.79 5.62 -18.31
N HIS A 22 20.02 5.41 -19.37
CA HIS A 22 19.29 4.18 -19.65
C HIS A 22 20.17 2.96 -19.90
N ALA A 23 21.35 3.13 -20.54
CA ALA A 23 22.28 2.02 -20.78
C ALA A 23 22.94 1.51 -19.50
N HIS A 24 23.16 2.38 -18.50
CA HIS A 24 23.71 1.98 -17.20
C HIS A 24 22.67 1.27 -16.33
N ALA A 25 21.39 1.64 -16.42
CA ALA A 25 20.31 0.94 -15.73
C ALA A 25 20.10 -0.48 -16.29
N ALA A 26 20.13 -0.65 -17.61
CA ALA A 26 19.99 -1.95 -18.26
C ALA A 26 21.08 -2.96 -17.87
N ALA A 27 22.29 -2.51 -17.53
CA ALA A 27 23.40 -3.40 -17.13
C ALA A 27 23.19 -4.06 -15.75
N GLN A 28 22.29 -3.54 -14.90
CA GLN A 28 21.99 -4.06 -13.55
C GLN A 28 20.76 -4.98 -13.51
N TRP A 29 19.96 -5.03 -14.59
CA TRP A 29 18.67 -5.69 -14.63
C TRP A 29 18.61 -6.72 -15.75
N LYS A 30 17.97 -7.87 -15.48
CA LYS A 30 17.60 -8.85 -16.51
C LYS A 30 16.27 -8.48 -17.20
N THR A 31 15.67 -7.37 -16.78
CA THR A 31 14.39 -6.85 -17.27
C THR A 31 14.47 -6.58 -18.77
N ASP A 32 13.48 -7.04 -19.50
CA ASP A 32 13.29 -6.72 -20.92
C ASP A 32 12.62 -5.33 -21.03
N PHE A 33 13.44 -4.30 -21.20
CA PHE A 33 12.97 -2.91 -21.27
C PHE A 33 12.22 -2.56 -22.57
N ASP A 34 12.26 -3.42 -23.58
CA ASP A 34 11.48 -3.23 -24.81
C ASP A 34 9.99 -3.58 -24.59
N LYS A 35 9.68 -4.31 -23.52
CA LYS A 35 8.32 -4.63 -23.08
C LYS A 35 7.89 -3.71 -21.95
N HIS A 36 7.11 -2.70 -22.26
CA HIS A 36 6.58 -1.78 -21.26
C HIS A 36 5.18 -1.26 -21.64
N THR A 37 4.38 -0.92 -20.64
CA THR A 37 3.02 -0.36 -20.79
C THR A 37 2.99 1.14 -20.46
N VAL A 38 4.09 1.69 -19.97
CA VAL A 38 4.21 3.08 -19.55
C VAL A 38 5.47 3.70 -20.14
N PRO A 39 5.52 5.03 -20.34
CA PRO A 39 6.74 5.73 -20.71
C PRO A 39 7.85 5.51 -19.67
N LEU A 40 9.03 5.07 -20.10
CA LEU A 40 10.15 4.77 -19.19
C LEU A 40 10.71 6.02 -18.48
N ASP A 41 10.55 7.19 -19.07
CA ASP A 41 10.94 8.49 -18.51
C ASP A 41 10.03 8.97 -17.36
N GLU A 42 8.84 8.38 -17.18
CA GLU A 42 8.02 8.57 -15.99
C GLU A 42 8.58 7.85 -14.76
N ILE A 43 9.51 6.89 -14.95
CA ILE A 43 10.11 6.09 -13.86
C ILE A 43 11.41 6.76 -13.43
N THR A 44 11.40 7.36 -12.26
CA THR A 44 12.51 8.15 -11.71
C THR A 44 13.24 7.42 -10.57
N SER A 45 14.46 7.84 -10.24
CA SER A 45 15.15 7.32 -9.08
C SER A 45 14.54 7.87 -7.79
N GLY A 46 14.21 7.01 -6.84
CA GLY A 46 13.82 7.38 -5.49
C GLY A 46 15.01 7.63 -4.55
N GLY A 47 16.24 7.42 -5.03
CA GLY A 47 17.47 7.57 -4.27
C GLY A 47 18.16 6.24 -3.96
N PRO A 48 17.53 5.31 -3.21
CA PRO A 48 18.12 4.00 -2.92
C PRO A 48 18.40 3.18 -4.20
N PRO A 49 19.43 2.32 -4.21
CA PRO A 49 19.64 1.35 -5.29
C PRO A 49 18.61 0.21 -5.21
N LYS A 50 18.65 -0.74 -6.14
CA LYS A 50 17.92 -2.01 -6.09
C LYS A 50 18.14 -2.68 -4.73
N ASP A 51 17.05 -3.07 -4.05
CA ASP A 51 17.00 -3.61 -2.68
C ASP A 51 17.70 -2.72 -1.61
N GLY A 52 17.90 -1.43 -1.91
CA GLY A 52 18.43 -0.46 -0.93
C GLY A 52 17.48 -0.19 0.23
N ILE A 53 16.18 -0.39 0.01
CA ILE A 53 15.17 -0.60 1.03
C ILE A 53 14.90 -2.11 1.05
N PRO A 54 15.46 -2.87 2.02
CA PRO A 54 15.43 -4.32 1.97
C PRO A 54 14.04 -4.85 2.33
N ALA A 55 13.45 -5.65 1.44
CA ALA A 55 12.23 -6.39 1.75
C ALA A 55 12.47 -7.41 2.88
N VAL A 56 11.41 -7.70 3.68
CA VAL A 56 11.45 -8.76 4.69
C VAL A 56 11.01 -10.07 4.02
N ASP A 57 12.00 -10.94 3.75
CA ASP A 57 11.77 -12.21 3.04
C ASP A 57 11.61 -13.42 3.96
N ARG A 58 11.98 -13.27 5.22
CA ARG A 58 11.84 -14.29 6.26
C ARG A 58 11.23 -13.64 7.51
N PRO A 59 9.93 -13.30 7.45
CA PRO A 59 9.27 -12.62 8.55
C PRO A 59 9.19 -13.54 9.77
N VAL A 60 9.47 -12.97 10.94
CA VAL A 60 9.31 -13.62 12.24
C VAL A 60 8.09 -13.00 12.91
N PHE A 61 7.22 -13.84 13.42
CA PHE A 61 5.99 -13.41 14.08
C PHE A 61 6.05 -13.67 15.57
N VAL A 62 5.36 -12.85 16.33
CA VAL A 62 5.17 -12.94 17.77
C VAL A 62 3.68 -12.95 18.11
N SER A 63 3.35 -13.32 19.34
CA SER A 63 1.98 -13.26 19.85
C SER A 63 1.50 -11.81 20.02
N VAL A 64 0.18 -11.64 20.12
CA VAL A 64 -0.43 -10.35 20.45
C VAL A 64 0.13 -9.80 21.78
N ALA A 65 0.29 -10.65 22.81
CA ALA A 65 0.81 -10.23 24.10
C ALA A 65 2.25 -9.70 24.03
N GLU A 66 3.13 -10.34 23.26
CA GLU A 66 4.50 -9.89 23.04
C GLU A 66 4.56 -8.60 22.23
N ALA A 67 3.68 -8.44 21.24
CA ALA A 67 3.62 -7.23 20.43
C ALA A 67 3.09 -6.02 21.20
N ASP A 68 2.22 -6.23 22.19
CA ASP A 68 1.66 -5.18 23.04
C ASP A 68 2.71 -4.47 23.92
N GLU A 69 3.85 -5.11 24.15
CA GLU A 69 4.97 -4.49 24.90
C GLU A 69 5.62 -3.32 24.11
N TRP A 70 5.41 -3.24 22.79
CA TRP A 70 6.10 -2.27 21.93
C TRP A 70 5.23 -1.59 20.86
N LEU A 71 3.98 -1.99 20.68
CA LEU A 71 3.00 -1.30 19.84
C LEU A 71 2.09 -0.42 20.72
N GLY A 72 1.96 0.84 20.35
CA GLY A 72 0.97 1.72 20.97
C GLY A 72 -0.45 1.45 20.45
N ASP A 73 -1.48 1.61 21.29
CA ASP A 73 -2.90 1.36 21.00
C ASP A 73 -3.35 1.84 19.59
N ARG A 74 -2.88 3.03 19.18
CA ARG A 74 -3.29 3.70 17.95
C ARG A 74 -2.39 3.42 16.75
N GLU A 75 -1.27 2.69 16.94
CA GLU A 75 -0.36 2.42 15.82
C GLU A 75 -1.07 1.63 14.71
N PRO A 76 -0.87 2.05 13.44
CA PRO A 76 -1.51 1.41 12.30
C PRO A 76 -0.86 0.06 11.98
N VAL A 77 -1.70 -0.94 11.73
CA VAL A 77 -1.30 -2.27 11.28
C VAL A 77 -2.13 -2.67 10.05
N VAL A 78 -1.47 -3.28 9.07
CA VAL A 78 -2.16 -3.95 7.96
C VAL A 78 -2.54 -5.35 8.42
N VAL A 79 -3.79 -5.76 8.19
CA VAL A 79 -4.29 -7.06 8.65
C VAL A 79 -4.58 -7.95 7.45
N VAL A 80 -4.01 -9.15 7.43
CA VAL A 80 -4.38 -10.19 6.46
C VAL A 80 -4.95 -11.38 7.20
N ALA A 81 -6.16 -11.80 6.81
CA ALA A 81 -6.85 -12.97 7.35
C ALA A 81 -7.15 -13.95 6.22
N TYR A 82 -6.70 -15.17 6.33
CA TYR A 82 -6.91 -16.23 5.34
C TYR A 82 -6.84 -17.61 5.98
N GLY A 83 -7.71 -18.54 5.54
CA GLY A 83 -7.66 -19.95 5.96
C GLY A 83 -7.77 -20.19 7.47
N GLY A 84 -8.33 -19.26 8.24
CA GLY A 84 -8.43 -19.32 9.70
C GLY A 84 -7.23 -18.72 10.43
N GLU A 85 -6.18 -18.33 9.75
CA GLU A 85 -5.06 -17.57 10.32
C GLU A 85 -5.25 -16.07 10.12
N THR A 86 -4.74 -15.28 11.06
CA THR A 86 -4.74 -13.81 10.96
C THR A 86 -3.39 -13.26 11.39
N LYS A 87 -2.83 -12.39 10.54
CA LYS A 87 -1.55 -11.75 10.79
C LYS A 87 -1.67 -10.23 10.67
N ALA A 88 -0.99 -9.52 11.57
CA ALA A 88 -0.83 -8.07 11.55
C ALA A 88 0.59 -7.69 11.11
N TYR A 89 0.68 -6.69 10.25
CA TYR A 89 1.94 -6.13 9.76
C TYR A 89 2.01 -4.65 10.15
N PRO A 90 2.71 -4.31 11.25
CA PRO A 90 2.77 -2.92 11.74
C PRO A 90 3.43 -1.98 10.73
N LEU A 91 2.82 -0.82 10.50
CA LEU A 91 3.42 0.18 9.61
C LEU A 91 4.77 0.70 10.12
N GLN A 92 5.03 0.63 11.43
CA GLN A 92 6.34 0.97 11.96
C GLN A 92 7.48 0.08 11.42
N ILE A 93 7.15 -1.11 10.89
CA ILE A 93 8.09 -2.00 10.21
C ILE A 93 8.02 -1.75 8.70
N LEU A 94 6.82 -1.76 8.14
CA LEU A 94 6.63 -1.58 6.69
C LEU A 94 7.17 -0.23 6.17
N ILE A 95 7.16 0.83 6.97
CA ILE A 95 7.70 2.15 6.56
C ILE A 95 9.23 2.14 6.29
N TRP A 96 9.94 1.13 6.80
CA TRP A 96 11.38 0.93 6.62
C TRP A 96 11.74 -0.15 5.62
N HIS A 97 10.76 -1.00 5.26
CA HIS A 97 10.98 -2.18 4.43
C HIS A 97 10.12 -2.21 3.16
N GLU A 98 9.02 -1.48 3.16
CA GLU A 98 8.05 -1.33 2.08
C GLU A 98 7.39 -2.65 1.63
N ILE A 99 8.06 -3.80 1.75
CA ILE A 99 7.61 -5.10 1.27
C ILE A 99 7.90 -6.19 2.32
N VAL A 100 6.90 -7.03 2.59
CA VAL A 100 7.05 -8.28 3.35
C VAL A 100 6.55 -9.43 2.49
N ASN A 101 7.43 -10.37 2.14
CA ASN A 101 7.06 -11.61 1.48
C ASN A 101 6.79 -12.68 2.54
N ASP A 102 5.55 -13.14 2.63
CA ASP A 102 5.09 -14.08 3.66
C ASP A 102 4.21 -15.19 3.07
N GLU A 103 3.76 -16.09 3.92
CA GLU A 103 2.75 -17.11 3.65
C GLU A 103 1.77 -17.15 4.83
N ILE A 104 0.47 -17.20 4.57
CA ILE A 104 -0.59 -17.31 5.56
C ILE A 104 -1.53 -18.46 5.20
N ALA A 105 -1.65 -19.46 6.06
CA ALA A 105 -2.45 -20.68 5.81
C ALA A 105 -2.25 -21.27 4.39
N GLY A 106 -1.00 -21.32 3.90
CA GLY A 106 -0.66 -21.84 2.57
C GLY A 106 -0.90 -20.86 1.41
N LEU A 107 -1.34 -19.63 1.66
CA LEU A 107 -1.42 -18.56 0.67
C LEU A 107 -0.14 -17.71 0.72
N PRO A 108 0.73 -17.77 -0.30
CA PRO A 108 1.85 -16.85 -0.40
C PRO A 108 1.35 -15.42 -0.64
N VAL A 109 1.72 -14.47 0.24
CA VAL A 109 1.28 -13.07 0.15
C VAL A 109 2.48 -12.13 0.17
N SER A 110 2.35 -11.00 -0.51
CA SER A 110 3.25 -9.85 -0.35
C SER A 110 2.46 -8.69 0.23
N VAL A 111 2.81 -8.27 1.44
CA VAL A 111 2.21 -7.11 2.11
C VAL A 111 3.10 -5.92 1.86
N THR A 112 2.54 -4.84 1.30
CA THR A 112 3.32 -3.70 0.81
C THR A 112 2.80 -2.39 1.40
N PHE A 113 3.72 -1.44 1.59
CA PHE A 113 3.38 -0.07 1.98
C PHE A 113 4.31 0.93 1.27
N CYS A 114 3.73 1.84 0.50
CA CYS A 114 4.42 2.99 -0.05
C CYS A 114 4.17 4.23 0.82
N PRO A 115 5.14 4.72 1.59
CA PRO A 115 4.92 5.87 2.48
C PRO A 115 4.56 7.15 1.73
N LEU A 116 5.19 7.40 0.57
CA LEU A 116 4.95 8.59 -0.23
C LEU A 116 3.53 8.65 -0.80
N CYS A 117 2.89 7.50 -1.01
CA CYS A 117 1.53 7.40 -1.53
C CYS A 117 0.50 7.08 -0.43
N ASN A 118 0.97 6.78 0.79
CA ASN A 118 0.15 6.19 1.85
C ASN A 118 -0.61 4.94 1.37
N THR A 119 0.00 4.18 0.45
CA THR A 119 -0.65 3.03 -0.19
C THR A 119 -0.25 1.74 0.52
N ALA A 120 -1.22 1.12 1.22
CA ALA A 120 -1.07 -0.17 1.87
C ALA A 120 -1.91 -1.22 1.14
N LEU A 121 -1.26 -2.26 0.60
CA LEU A 121 -1.89 -3.32 -0.19
C LEU A 121 -1.25 -4.67 0.09
N ALA A 122 -2.01 -5.75 -0.08
CA ALA A 122 -1.48 -7.10 -0.11
C ALA A 122 -1.82 -7.79 -1.44
N PHE A 123 -0.89 -8.61 -1.93
CA PHE A 123 -1.02 -9.32 -3.19
C PHE A 123 -0.79 -10.83 -3.00
N ASP A 124 -1.57 -11.65 -3.70
CA ASP A 124 -1.25 -13.07 -3.89
C ASP A 124 0.01 -13.16 -4.75
N ARG A 125 1.05 -13.85 -4.23
CA ARG A 125 2.32 -14.02 -4.93
C ARG A 125 2.29 -15.15 -5.96
N ARG A 126 1.22 -15.94 -6.03
CA ARG A 126 1.05 -16.98 -7.06
C ARG A 126 0.74 -16.33 -8.39
N PHE A 127 1.64 -16.48 -9.33
CA PHE A 127 1.52 -15.84 -10.63
C PHE A 127 2.15 -16.70 -11.72
N ASP A 128 1.37 -17.03 -12.77
CA ASP A 128 1.84 -17.77 -13.93
C ASP A 128 2.54 -19.11 -13.58
N GLY A 129 1.95 -19.86 -12.63
CA GLY A 129 2.48 -21.15 -12.16
C GLY A 129 3.71 -21.05 -11.26
N ARG A 130 4.05 -19.86 -10.78
CA ARG A 130 5.18 -19.57 -9.87
C ARG A 130 4.69 -18.88 -8.61
N VAL A 131 5.55 -18.86 -7.60
CA VAL A 131 5.45 -17.95 -6.45
C VAL A 131 6.50 -16.87 -6.66
N LEU A 132 6.07 -15.61 -6.73
CA LEU A 132 6.95 -14.46 -6.93
C LEU A 132 7.43 -13.92 -5.58
N ASP A 133 8.72 -13.54 -5.51
CA ASP A 133 9.29 -12.82 -4.38
C ASP A 133 9.57 -11.38 -4.80
N PHE A 134 8.99 -10.43 -4.08
CA PHE A 134 9.11 -9.01 -4.43
C PHE A 134 10.24 -8.31 -3.68
N GLY A 135 10.89 -7.38 -4.37
CA GLY A 135 11.89 -6.47 -3.83
C GLY A 135 11.67 -5.05 -4.32
N THR A 136 12.43 -4.10 -3.77
CA THR A 136 12.35 -2.69 -4.14
C THR A 136 13.32 -2.37 -5.29
N THR A 137 12.84 -1.68 -6.31
CA THR A 137 13.72 -1.22 -7.42
C THR A 137 14.55 -0.01 -7.03
N GLY A 138 14.18 0.71 -5.97
CA GLY A 138 14.67 2.06 -5.69
C GLY A 138 14.14 3.10 -6.68
N LYS A 139 13.12 2.75 -7.47
CA LYS A 139 12.46 3.63 -8.43
C LYS A 139 11.05 3.96 -7.98
N LEU A 140 10.60 5.11 -8.45
CA LEU A 140 9.24 5.63 -8.25
C LEU A 140 8.64 5.98 -9.60
N ARG A 141 7.32 5.83 -9.75
CA ARG A 141 6.55 6.42 -10.83
C ARG A 141 5.38 7.19 -10.21
N HIS A 142 5.33 8.49 -10.46
CA HIS A 142 4.35 9.41 -9.85
C HIS A 142 4.33 9.34 -8.32
N SER A 143 5.50 9.29 -7.69
CA SER A 143 5.75 9.11 -6.25
C SER A 143 5.43 7.72 -5.70
N ASP A 144 4.86 6.80 -6.48
CA ASP A 144 4.53 5.47 -6.02
C ASP A 144 5.68 4.48 -6.25
N LEU A 145 5.81 3.55 -5.33
CA LEU A 145 6.80 2.48 -5.34
C LEU A 145 6.69 1.65 -6.63
N VAL A 146 7.81 1.53 -7.34
CA VAL A 146 7.99 0.51 -8.35
C VAL A 146 8.73 -0.66 -7.71
N MET A 147 8.01 -1.76 -7.45
CA MET A 147 8.60 -3.00 -6.96
C MET A 147 9.01 -3.90 -8.14
N TYR A 148 9.77 -4.97 -7.89
CA TYR A 148 10.10 -5.96 -8.91
C TYR A 148 9.96 -7.38 -8.35
N ASP A 149 9.65 -8.36 -9.20
CA ASP A 149 9.76 -9.77 -8.83
C ASP A 149 11.17 -10.30 -9.12
N ARG A 150 11.73 -11.11 -8.20
CA ARG A 150 13.09 -11.64 -8.31
C ARG A 150 13.22 -12.73 -9.35
N GLN A 151 12.14 -13.36 -9.79
CA GLN A 151 12.10 -14.47 -10.73
C GLN A 151 12.31 -13.99 -12.18
N THR A 152 11.63 -12.91 -12.57
CA THR A 152 11.68 -12.36 -13.93
C THR A 152 12.28 -10.97 -14.03
N GLU A 153 12.43 -10.31 -12.88
CA GLU A 153 12.77 -8.89 -12.76
C GLU A 153 11.78 -7.98 -13.50
N THR A 154 10.51 -8.41 -13.65
CA THR A 154 9.45 -7.52 -14.09
C THR A 154 9.24 -6.42 -13.06
N TRP A 155 9.08 -5.19 -13.51
CA TRP A 155 8.77 -4.05 -12.66
C TRP A 155 7.26 -3.88 -12.54
N TRP A 156 6.79 -3.68 -11.31
CA TRP A 156 5.38 -3.63 -10.95
C TRP A 156 5.04 -2.32 -10.27
N GLN A 157 3.96 -1.66 -10.71
CA GLN A 157 3.41 -0.49 -10.04
C GLN A 157 2.68 -0.95 -8.78
N GLN A 158 3.15 -0.56 -7.60
CA GLN A 158 2.59 -1.04 -6.34
C GLN A 158 1.12 -0.64 -6.16
N ALA A 159 0.73 0.61 -6.47
CA ALA A 159 -0.64 1.12 -6.28
C ALA A 159 -1.70 0.40 -7.14
N SER A 160 -1.33 -0.17 -8.27
CA SER A 160 -2.26 -0.86 -9.18
C SER A 160 -2.05 -2.37 -9.27
N GLY A 161 -0.90 -2.88 -8.79
CA GLY A 161 -0.49 -4.26 -9.00
C GLY A 161 -0.17 -4.60 -10.45
N GLU A 162 0.00 -3.61 -11.34
CA GLU A 162 0.27 -3.84 -12.75
C GLU A 162 1.77 -4.02 -13.01
N GLY A 163 2.13 -5.05 -13.79
CA GLY A 163 3.45 -5.17 -14.38
C GLY A 163 3.61 -4.10 -15.44
N ILE A 164 4.58 -3.19 -15.25
CA ILE A 164 4.74 -2.01 -16.12
C ILE A 164 5.94 -2.12 -17.07
N VAL A 165 6.97 -2.93 -16.72
CA VAL A 165 8.15 -3.17 -17.57
C VAL A 165 8.58 -4.62 -17.40
N GLY A 166 8.90 -5.31 -18.49
CA GLY A 166 9.45 -6.66 -18.48
C GLY A 166 8.47 -7.74 -18.91
N THR A 167 8.75 -8.98 -18.56
CA THR A 167 8.05 -10.18 -19.02
C THR A 167 6.54 -10.13 -18.79
N TYR A 168 6.11 -9.56 -17.66
CA TYR A 168 4.71 -9.50 -17.26
C TYR A 168 4.08 -8.11 -17.48
N ALA A 169 4.67 -7.26 -18.31
CA ALA A 169 4.07 -5.96 -18.65
C ALA A 169 2.63 -6.12 -19.16
N GLY A 170 1.70 -5.33 -18.62
CA GLY A 170 0.27 -5.37 -18.92
C GLY A 170 -0.54 -6.40 -18.12
N ARG A 171 0.11 -7.24 -17.31
CA ARG A 171 -0.58 -8.20 -16.42
C ARG A 171 -0.72 -7.62 -15.01
N ARG A 172 -1.67 -8.15 -14.23
CA ARG A 172 -1.94 -7.65 -12.87
C ARG A 172 -1.86 -8.76 -11.84
N LEU A 173 -1.34 -8.40 -10.66
CA LEU A 173 -1.39 -9.21 -9.45
C LEU A 173 -2.82 -9.23 -8.88
N THR A 174 -3.16 -10.32 -8.20
CA THR A 174 -4.43 -10.43 -7.49
C THR A 174 -4.31 -9.77 -6.11
N LEU A 175 -5.21 -8.83 -5.82
CA LEU A 175 -5.30 -8.21 -4.49
C LEU A 175 -5.87 -9.20 -3.47
N VAL A 176 -5.30 -9.17 -2.27
CA VAL A 176 -5.82 -9.83 -1.07
C VAL A 176 -6.38 -8.73 -0.16
N SER A 177 -7.51 -9.00 0.49
CA SER A 177 -8.07 -8.03 1.45
C SER A 177 -7.08 -7.78 2.60
N ALA A 178 -6.73 -6.51 2.81
CA ALA A 178 -5.70 -6.09 3.75
C ALA A 178 -6.06 -4.74 4.39
N PRO A 179 -7.11 -4.67 5.24
CA PRO A 179 -7.52 -3.42 5.89
C PRO A 179 -6.41 -2.87 6.78
N LEU A 180 -6.31 -1.53 6.82
CA LEU A 180 -5.44 -0.79 7.71
C LEU A 180 -6.25 -0.35 8.93
N VAL A 181 -5.86 -0.81 10.11
CA VAL A 181 -6.56 -0.57 11.37
C VAL A 181 -5.58 -0.23 12.49
N SER A 182 -6.10 0.19 13.68
CA SER A 182 -5.23 0.40 14.84
C SER A 182 -4.84 -0.92 15.51
N TRP A 183 -3.71 -0.91 16.21
CA TRP A 183 -3.26 -2.04 17.03
C TRP A 183 -4.34 -2.50 18.01
N LYS A 184 -4.98 -1.56 18.71
CA LYS A 184 -6.05 -1.85 19.66
C LYS A 184 -7.24 -2.57 19.01
N GLN A 185 -7.66 -2.12 17.81
CA GLN A 185 -8.74 -2.79 17.09
C GLN A 185 -8.35 -4.22 16.69
N PHE A 186 -7.10 -4.41 16.25
CA PHE A 186 -6.59 -5.76 15.93
C PHE A 186 -6.58 -6.67 17.16
N GLN A 187 -6.04 -6.23 18.31
CA GLN A 187 -6.03 -6.99 19.56
C GLN A 187 -7.42 -7.46 20.00
N GLN A 188 -8.39 -6.55 19.90
CA GLN A 188 -9.77 -6.83 20.31
C GLN A 188 -10.46 -7.85 19.40
N GLU A 189 -10.17 -7.81 18.10
CA GLU A 189 -10.80 -8.68 17.12
C GLU A 189 -10.10 -10.03 16.98
N TYR A 190 -8.77 -10.05 17.09
CA TYR A 190 -7.92 -11.21 16.85
C TYR A 190 -6.90 -11.43 17.99
N PRO A 191 -7.37 -11.75 19.22
CA PRO A 191 -6.47 -11.91 20.38
C PRO A 191 -5.45 -13.04 20.20
N GLU A 192 -5.74 -14.05 19.37
CA GLU A 192 -4.86 -15.16 19.01
C GLU A 192 -4.10 -14.93 17.69
N GLY A 193 -4.18 -13.72 17.11
CA GLY A 193 -3.49 -13.38 15.88
C GLY A 193 -1.98 -13.31 16.08
N LEU A 194 -1.25 -13.36 14.96
CA LEU A 194 0.20 -13.22 14.93
C LEU A 194 0.59 -11.82 14.46
N VAL A 195 1.71 -11.32 14.91
CA VAL A 195 2.19 -9.95 14.62
C VAL A 195 3.61 -10.02 14.10
N LEU A 196 3.87 -9.36 12.96
CA LEU A 196 5.22 -9.24 12.42
C LEU A 196 6.12 -8.55 13.44
N SER A 197 7.18 -9.23 13.84
CA SER A 197 8.10 -8.75 14.88
C SER A 197 9.13 -7.76 14.32
N ARG A 198 9.77 -7.02 15.24
CA ARG A 198 10.93 -6.17 14.93
C ARG A 198 12.20 -6.98 14.56
N GLN A 199 12.16 -8.30 14.66
CA GLN A 199 13.28 -9.20 14.31
C GLN A 199 13.32 -9.47 12.81
N THR A 200 13.54 -8.43 12.02
CA THR A 200 13.56 -8.49 10.55
C THR A 200 14.92 -8.90 9.96
N GLY A 201 15.94 -9.01 10.80
CA GLY A 201 17.34 -9.18 10.37
C GLY A 201 18.07 -7.87 10.04
N PHE A 202 17.39 -6.73 10.18
CA PHE A 202 17.94 -5.39 9.92
C PHE A 202 17.81 -4.50 11.15
N SER A 203 18.80 -3.61 11.34
CA SER A 203 18.73 -2.57 12.37
C SER A 203 18.02 -1.34 11.81
N ARG A 204 16.85 -1.01 12.37
CA ARG A 204 16.06 0.19 12.02
C ARG A 204 15.49 0.78 13.30
N ASP A 205 15.17 2.06 13.26
CA ASP A 205 14.53 2.78 14.37
C ASP A 205 13.00 2.60 14.31
N TYR A 206 12.55 1.32 14.54
CA TYR A 206 11.13 0.98 14.48
C TYR A 206 10.31 1.78 15.49
N GLY A 207 9.16 2.29 15.04
CA GLY A 207 8.31 3.21 15.80
C GLY A 207 8.57 4.67 15.44
N ARG A 208 9.75 5.00 14.87
CA ARG A 208 10.06 6.33 14.38
C ARG A 208 9.61 6.49 12.92
N ASN A 209 8.99 7.63 12.64
CA ASN A 209 8.57 8.03 11.30
C ASN A 209 9.71 8.77 10.58
N PRO A 210 10.30 8.22 9.49
CA PRO A 210 11.29 8.93 8.69
C PRO A 210 10.69 9.99 7.77
N TYR A 211 9.35 10.04 7.62
CA TYR A 211 8.58 10.94 6.76
C TYR A 211 7.76 11.94 7.59
N GLN A 212 8.34 12.49 8.68
CA GLN A 212 7.62 13.39 9.59
C GLN A 212 6.90 14.53 8.86
N ARG A 213 5.62 14.75 9.20
CA ARG A 213 4.77 15.81 8.63
C ARG A 213 4.59 15.71 7.11
N TYR A 214 4.85 14.55 6.52
CA TYR A 214 4.67 14.38 5.07
C TYR A 214 3.21 14.54 4.67
N ASP A 215 2.29 13.99 5.42
CA ASP A 215 0.85 14.01 5.14
C ASP A 215 0.16 15.36 5.47
N THR A 216 0.89 16.33 6.05
CA THR A 216 0.42 17.71 6.24
C THR A 216 0.83 18.63 5.09
N ARG A 217 1.52 18.12 4.08
CA ARG A 217 1.91 18.87 2.88
C ARG A 217 0.69 19.19 2.01
N LYS A 218 0.85 20.16 1.10
CA LYS A 218 -0.18 20.49 0.09
C LYS A 218 -0.21 19.49 -1.09
N GLY A 219 0.80 18.64 -1.22
CA GLY A 219 0.92 17.66 -2.30
C GLY A 219 2.21 16.85 -2.21
N PRO A 220 2.42 15.89 -3.12
CA PRO A 220 3.64 15.08 -3.20
C PRO A 220 4.88 15.95 -3.41
N PHE A 221 6.07 15.35 -3.32
CA PHE A 221 7.30 16.02 -3.74
C PHE A 221 7.30 16.19 -5.27
N ASP A 222 7.44 17.44 -5.76
CA ASP A 222 7.36 17.75 -7.20
C ASP A 222 8.39 16.98 -8.05
N HIS A 223 9.57 16.67 -7.51
CA HIS A 223 10.61 15.92 -8.22
C HIS A 223 10.32 14.42 -8.37
N PHE A 224 9.32 13.89 -7.64
CA PHE A 224 8.88 12.49 -7.76
C PHE A 224 7.51 12.36 -8.43
N PHE A 225 6.83 13.46 -8.71
CA PHE A 225 5.49 13.44 -9.27
C PHE A 225 5.42 14.22 -10.60
N SER A 226 5.41 13.48 -11.70
CA SER A 226 5.25 14.03 -13.07
C SER A 226 3.83 13.85 -13.63
N GLY A 227 2.91 13.25 -12.84
CA GLY A 227 1.56 12.94 -13.28
C GLY A 227 0.63 14.17 -13.35
N ARG A 228 -0.53 13.98 -13.98
CA ARG A 228 -1.60 14.99 -13.99
C ARG A 228 -2.16 15.15 -12.57
N LYS A 229 -2.20 16.40 -12.08
CA LYS A 229 -2.87 16.74 -10.82
C LYS A 229 -4.38 16.74 -11.02
N ASP A 230 -5.08 15.98 -10.19
CA ASP A 230 -6.54 15.92 -10.16
C ASP A 230 -7.06 16.76 -8.99
N GLY A 231 -7.87 17.76 -9.28
CA GLY A 231 -8.36 18.74 -8.32
C GLY A 231 -9.73 18.41 -7.70
N ARG A 232 -10.29 17.21 -7.94
CA ARG A 232 -11.58 16.81 -7.36
C ARG A 232 -11.53 16.70 -5.84
N LEU A 233 -10.35 16.32 -5.27
CA LEU A 233 -10.07 16.34 -3.83
C LEU A 233 -8.70 17.00 -3.58
N PRO A 234 -8.40 17.45 -2.35
CA PRO A 234 -7.04 17.85 -1.97
C PRO A 234 -6.04 16.72 -2.23
N ALA A 235 -4.85 17.03 -2.74
CA ALA A 235 -3.87 16.02 -3.17
C ALA A 235 -3.51 15.01 -2.07
N MET A 236 -3.43 15.47 -0.82
CA MET A 236 -3.09 14.62 0.35
C MET A 236 -4.32 14.12 1.10
N GLU A 237 -5.53 14.28 0.53
CA GLU A 237 -6.72 13.63 1.08
C GLU A 237 -6.51 12.11 1.10
N ARG A 238 -6.85 11.48 2.21
CA ARG A 238 -6.85 10.02 2.32
C ARG A 238 -8.14 9.49 1.70
N VAL A 239 -8.00 8.45 0.91
CA VAL A 239 -9.14 7.77 0.30
C VAL A 239 -9.08 6.27 0.55
N VAL A 240 -10.25 5.68 0.75
CA VAL A 240 -10.46 4.24 0.60
C VAL A 240 -10.85 4.01 -0.85
N ALA A 241 -10.12 3.14 -1.55
CA ALA A 241 -10.32 3.00 -2.97
C ALA A 241 -10.41 1.54 -3.42
N LEU A 242 -11.27 1.32 -4.41
CA LEU A 242 -11.52 0.03 -5.02
C LEU A 242 -11.35 0.14 -6.53
N ALA A 243 -10.77 -0.90 -7.13
CA ALA A 243 -10.74 -1.06 -8.58
C ALA A 243 -11.05 -2.51 -8.95
N GLU A 244 -11.90 -2.70 -9.95
CA GLU A 244 -12.23 -4.01 -10.54
C GLU A 244 -12.50 -3.82 -12.03
N ALA A 245 -11.73 -4.52 -12.87
CA ALA A 245 -11.78 -4.37 -14.33
C ALA A 245 -11.72 -2.88 -14.76
N ASP A 246 -12.79 -2.36 -15.37
CA ASP A 246 -12.87 -0.97 -15.85
C ASP A 246 -13.58 -0.03 -14.88
N SER A 247 -13.90 -0.50 -13.67
CA SER A 247 -14.60 0.27 -12.63
C SER A 247 -13.67 0.63 -11.49
N SER A 248 -13.73 1.87 -11.03
CA SER A 248 -13.02 2.29 -9.81
C SER A 248 -13.80 3.35 -9.04
N VAL A 249 -13.64 3.35 -7.72
CA VAL A 249 -14.27 4.30 -6.81
C VAL A 249 -13.31 4.67 -5.68
N ALA A 250 -13.34 5.91 -5.28
CA ALA A 250 -12.61 6.43 -4.13
C ALA A 250 -13.58 7.13 -3.17
N TYR A 251 -13.54 6.76 -1.91
CA TYR A 251 -14.29 7.35 -0.81
C TYR A 251 -13.35 8.23 0.01
N SER A 252 -13.67 9.51 0.14
CA SER A 252 -12.90 10.44 0.98
C SER A 252 -12.99 10.05 2.44
N MET A 253 -11.84 9.90 3.12
CA MET A 253 -11.83 9.53 4.53
C MET A 253 -12.30 10.69 5.42
N SER A 254 -12.10 11.94 5.04
CA SER A 254 -12.67 13.09 5.75
C SER A 254 -14.21 13.10 5.67
N ALA A 255 -14.80 12.72 4.54
CA ALA A 255 -16.25 12.57 4.44
C ALA A 255 -16.78 11.36 5.22
N LEU A 256 -15.99 10.28 5.30
CA LEU A 256 -16.33 9.11 6.12
C LEU A 256 -16.20 9.38 7.63
N GLU A 257 -15.34 10.31 8.05
CA GLU A 257 -15.27 10.76 9.44
C GLU A 257 -16.61 11.39 9.87
N ASP A 258 -17.21 12.20 9.00
CA ASP A 258 -18.52 12.81 9.23
C ASP A 258 -19.68 11.81 9.09
N ARG A 259 -19.56 10.84 8.19
CA ARG A 259 -20.56 9.82 7.89
C ARG A 259 -19.91 8.43 7.88
N PRO A 260 -19.71 7.79 9.05
CA PRO A 260 -18.87 6.60 9.20
C PRO A 260 -19.43 5.31 8.57
N VAL A 261 -20.55 5.40 7.87
CA VAL A 261 -21.18 4.30 7.11
C VAL A 261 -21.64 4.80 5.75
N LEU A 262 -21.21 4.10 4.72
CA LEU A 262 -21.70 4.36 3.38
C LEU A 262 -22.15 3.04 2.72
N ASN A 263 -23.46 2.91 2.47
CA ASN A 263 -24.03 1.80 1.71
C ASN A 263 -23.98 2.15 0.24
N ASP A 264 -23.32 1.34 -0.57
CA ASP A 264 -23.10 1.61 -2.00
C ASP A 264 -23.31 0.33 -2.85
N THR A 265 -23.12 0.49 -4.14
CA THR A 265 -23.04 -0.60 -5.11
C THR A 265 -21.79 -0.40 -5.98
N PHE A 266 -20.90 -1.38 -5.97
CA PHE A 266 -19.69 -1.37 -6.78
C PHE A 266 -19.64 -2.60 -7.69
N SER A 267 -19.44 -2.40 -9.00
CA SER A 267 -19.46 -3.46 -10.02
C SER A 267 -20.69 -4.37 -9.91
N GLY A 268 -21.86 -3.76 -9.63
CA GLY A 268 -23.14 -4.49 -9.49
C GLY A 268 -23.33 -5.22 -8.15
N ARG A 269 -22.36 -5.19 -7.24
CA ARG A 269 -22.43 -5.81 -5.90
C ARG A 269 -22.79 -4.79 -4.85
N PRO A 270 -23.79 -5.06 -3.97
CA PRO A 270 -24.07 -4.23 -2.80
C PRO A 270 -22.88 -4.31 -1.83
N ILE A 271 -22.29 -3.17 -1.49
CA ILE A 271 -21.18 -3.06 -0.55
C ILE A 271 -21.50 -2.08 0.58
N VAL A 272 -20.76 -2.18 1.67
CA VAL A 272 -20.71 -1.17 2.73
C VAL A 272 -19.26 -0.76 2.96
N VAL A 273 -19.03 0.55 3.09
CA VAL A 273 -17.79 1.15 3.54
C VAL A 273 -17.99 1.61 4.97
N LEU A 274 -17.13 1.16 5.87
CA LEU A 274 -17.16 1.45 7.29
C LEU A 274 -15.91 2.24 7.68
N TRP A 275 -16.05 3.26 8.51
CA TRP A 275 -14.96 4.05 9.07
C TRP A 275 -15.04 4.06 10.60
N ALA A 276 -13.91 3.91 11.28
CA ALA A 276 -13.81 3.95 12.74
C ALA A 276 -12.64 4.83 13.17
N PRO A 277 -12.78 5.64 14.24
CA PRO A 277 -11.67 6.41 14.78
C PRO A 277 -10.65 5.54 15.51
N GLY A 278 -9.50 6.12 15.84
CA GLY A 278 -8.51 5.55 16.75
C GLY A 278 -7.24 5.03 16.07
N THR A 279 -7.00 5.33 14.79
CA THR A 279 -5.78 4.91 14.08
C THR A 279 -4.88 6.11 13.79
N ALA A 280 -3.65 6.06 14.29
CA ALA A 280 -2.66 7.12 14.09
C ALA A 280 -2.13 7.15 12.66
N SER A 281 -1.87 8.36 12.14
CA SER A 281 -1.10 8.50 10.90
C SER A 281 0.35 8.11 11.10
N ALA A 282 0.85 7.18 10.27
CA ALA A 282 2.27 6.82 10.27
C ALA A 282 3.19 7.92 9.67
N LEU A 283 2.61 8.99 9.09
CA LEU A 283 3.34 10.02 8.31
C LEU A 283 3.26 11.41 8.94
N ASP A 284 2.71 11.54 10.16
CA ASP A 284 2.50 12.80 10.87
C ASP A 284 3.62 13.08 11.87
N ALA A 285 3.49 12.58 13.11
CA ALA A 285 4.41 12.82 14.21
C ALA A 285 5.75 12.07 14.06
N SER A 286 6.74 12.41 14.88
CA SER A 286 8.04 11.73 14.91
C SER A 286 7.93 10.30 15.41
N ALA A 287 7.16 10.06 16.47
CA ALA A 287 6.76 8.71 16.87
C ALA A 287 5.42 8.39 16.20
N ILE A 288 5.33 7.24 15.57
CA ILE A 288 4.13 6.83 14.82
C ILE A 288 2.90 6.77 15.73
N ALA A 289 3.07 6.30 16.97
CA ALA A 289 2.01 6.21 17.97
C ALA A 289 1.35 7.57 18.30
N ASP A 290 2.10 8.67 18.15
CA ASP A 290 1.67 10.03 18.46
C ASP A 290 1.00 10.74 17.26
N GLY A 291 0.92 10.09 16.10
CA GLY A 291 0.29 10.65 14.91
C GLY A 291 -1.17 11.05 15.14
N ARG A 292 -1.66 12.06 14.41
CA ARG A 292 -3.08 12.41 14.48
C ARG A 292 -3.96 11.23 14.09
N ASP A 293 -5.19 11.21 14.61
CA ASP A 293 -6.17 10.21 14.21
C ASP A 293 -6.56 10.41 12.73
N VAL A 294 -6.49 9.34 11.96
CA VAL A 294 -6.91 9.30 10.55
C VAL A 294 -7.96 8.23 10.31
N GLY A 295 -8.33 7.51 11.35
CA GLY A 295 -9.28 6.42 11.30
C GLY A 295 -8.78 5.17 10.61
N SER A 296 -9.60 4.15 10.69
CA SER A 296 -9.49 2.86 10.01
C SER A 296 -10.71 2.59 9.16
N THR A 297 -10.56 1.72 8.16
CA THR A 297 -11.63 1.43 7.23
C THR A 297 -11.79 -0.06 6.97
N GLY A 298 -13.02 -0.47 6.66
CA GLY A 298 -13.34 -1.79 6.16
C GLY A 298 -14.35 -1.69 5.03
N VAL A 299 -14.19 -2.51 3.99
CA VAL A 299 -15.14 -2.60 2.88
C VAL A 299 -15.60 -4.03 2.73
N PHE A 300 -16.92 -4.22 2.66
CA PHE A 300 -17.53 -5.55 2.67
C PHE A 300 -18.70 -5.62 1.71
N GLY A 301 -18.93 -6.81 1.14
CA GLY A 301 -20.21 -7.18 0.57
C GLY A 301 -21.28 -7.19 1.68
N ARG A 302 -22.45 -6.55 1.45
CA ARG A 302 -23.49 -6.44 2.48
C ARG A 302 -24.64 -7.40 2.29
N GLU A 303 -24.40 -8.55 1.67
CA GLU A 303 -25.37 -9.63 1.52
C GLU A 303 -25.04 -10.78 2.46
N ILE A 304 -26.00 -11.23 3.26
CA ILE A 304 -25.90 -12.42 4.13
C ILE A 304 -27.19 -13.24 3.97
N GLY A 305 -27.01 -14.54 3.64
CA GLY A 305 -28.14 -15.47 3.52
C GLY A 305 -29.19 -15.03 2.49
N GLY A 306 -28.76 -14.42 1.40
CA GLY A 306 -29.65 -13.90 0.33
C GLY A 306 -30.37 -12.60 0.69
N ARG A 307 -30.00 -11.96 1.80
CA ARG A 307 -30.57 -10.67 2.24
C ARG A 307 -29.51 -9.57 2.15
N VAL A 308 -29.83 -8.49 1.48
CA VAL A 308 -29.01 -7.28 1.42
C VAL A 308 -29.27 -6.46 2.68
N LEU A 309 -28.22 -6.24 3.48
CA LEU A 309 -28.29 -5.44 4.71
C LEU A 309 -28.06 -3.96 4.40
N THR A 310 -28.66 -3.09 5.20
CA THR A 310 -28.44 -1.63 5.16
C THR A 310 -27.93 -1.20 6.53
N PHE A 311 -26.77 -0.56 6.54
CA PHE A 311 -26.05 -0.21 7.76
C PHE A 311 -26.23 1.26 8.10
N GLU A 312 -26.26 1.54 9.40
CA GLU A 312 -26.22 2.88 10.00
C GLU A 312 -25.19 2.91 11.13
N SER A 313 -24.71 4.10 11.49
CA SER A 313 -23.83 4.27 12.65
C SER A 313 -24.58 4.01 13.94
N ALA A 314 -23.97 3.25 14.84
CA ALA A 314 -24.47 2.98 16.18
C ALA A 314 -23.55 3.52 17.29
N GLY A 315 -22.58 4.37 16.91
CA GLY A 315 -21.57 4.97 17.77
C GLY A 315 -20.16 4.77 17.17
N PRO A 316 -19.11 5.31 17.78
CA PRO A 316 -17.75 5.21 17.26
C PRO A 316 -17.31 3.77 17.04
N GLY A 317 -17.04 3.40 15.77
CA GLY A 317 -16.60 2.06 15.38
C GLY A 317 -17.67 0.95 15.52
N LEU A 318 -18.92 1.32 15.76
CA LEU A 318 -20.04 0.40 15.85
C LEU A 318 -21.09 0.74 14.81
N TYR A 319 -21.67 -0.28 14.21
CA TYR A 319 -22.66 -0.16 13.14
C TYR A 319 -23.84 -1.09 13.42
N ARG A 320 -25.02 -0.73 12.93
CA ARG A 320 -26.23 -1.54 13.05
C ARG A 320 -26.81 -1.80 11.68
N ASP A 321 -27.23 -3.04 11.41
CA ASP A 321 -28.04 -3.31 10.24
C ASP A 321 -29.54 -3.11 10.54
N ALA A 322 -30.26 -2.51 9.59
CA ALA A 322 -31.68 -2.20 9.72
C ALA A 322 -32.59 -3.45 9.65
N GLN A 323 -32.14 -4.53 9.03
CA GLN A 323 -32.95 -5.72 8.76
C GLN A 323 -33.02 -6.64 9.96
N THR A 324 -32.00 -6.71 10.79
CA THR A 324 -31.95 -7.60 11.95
C THR A 324 -31.73 -6.86 13.27
N GLY A 325 -31.23 -5.61 13.20
CA GLY A 325 -30.83 -4.85 14.37
C GLY A 325 -29.51 -5.36 15.00
N SER A 326 -28.76 -6.23 14.32
CA SER A 326 -27.45 -6.72 14.81
C SER A 326 -26.45 -5.59 14.81
N THR A 327 -25.52 -5.62 15.79
CA THR A 327 -24.40 -4.66 15.87
C THR A 327 -23.15 -5.26 15.27
N TRP A 328 -22.40 -4.43 14.54
CA TRP A 328 -21.22 -4.82 13.77
C TRP A 328 -20.01 -3.95 14.10
N ASN A 329 -18.82 -4.47 13.96
CA ASN A 329 -17.58 -3.72 14.10
C ASN A 329 -16.95 -3.38 12.72
N VAL A 330 -15.83 -2.65 12.73
CA VAL A 330 -15.11 -2.22 11.52
C VAL A 330 -14.53 -3.38 10.70
N PHE A 331 -14.41 -4.57 11.28
CA PHE A 331 -13.99 -5.80 10.59
C PHE A 331 -15.16 -6.55 9.92
N GLY A 332 -16.36 -5.96 9.88
CA GLY A 332 -17.54 -6.61 9.30
C GLY A 332 -18.00 -7.84 10.08
N ARG A 333 -17.68 -7.92 11.39
CA ARG A 333 -18.18 -8.99 12.27
C ARG A 333 -19.38 -8.49 13.09
N ALA A 334 -20.45 -9.26 13.10
CA ALA A 334 -21.57 -9.03 13.99
C ALA A 334 -21.19 -9.37 15.44
N THR A 335 -21.22 -8.37 16.31
CA THR A 335 -20.80 -8.50 17.72
C THR A 335 -21.98 -8.81 18.64
N SER A 336 -23.22 -8.49 18.21
CA SER A 336 -24.44 -8.79 18.96
C SER A 336 -25.66 -8.84 18.04
N GLY A 337 -26.79 -9.30 18.58
CA GLY A 337 -28.04 -9.42 17.86
C GLY A 337 -28.22 -10.77 17.14
N PRO A 338 -29.25 -10.89 16.29
CA PRO A 338 -29.59 -12.14 15.61
C PRO A 338 -28.49 -12.71 14.71
N LEU A 339 -27.60 -11.87 14.18
CA LEU A 339 -26.48 -12.30 13.35
C LEU A 339 -25.15 -12.40 14.11
N ALA A 340 -25.15 -12.35 15.46
CA ALA A 340 -23.95 -12.42 16.26
C ALA A 340 -23.02 -13.57 15.82
N GLY A 341 -21.72 -13.27 15.62
CA GLY A 341 -20.70 -14.20 15.12
C GLY A 341 -20.59 -14.28 13.60
N GLN A 342 -21.59 -13.82 12.83
CA GLN A 342 -21.50 -13.76 11.37
C GLN A 342 -20.47 -12.71 10.91
N ARG A 343 -19.92 -12.93 9.72
CA ARG A 343 -18.97 -12.00 9.06
C ARG A 343 -19.47 -11.65 7.67
N LEU A 344 -19.31 -10.41 7.30
CA LEU A 344 -19.48 -9.94 5.93
C LEU A 344 -18.26 -10.39 5.08
N ASP A 345 -18.51 -10.63 3.79
CA ASP A 345 -17.44 -10.96 2.85
C ASP A 345 -16.54 -9.73 2.60
N PRO A 346 -15.23 -9.79 2.86
CA PRO A 346 -14.35 -8.66 2.65
C PRO A 346 -14.17 -8.35 1.15
N VAL A 347 -14.18 -7.07 0.81
CA VAL A 347 -13.87 -6.59 -0.53
C VAL A 347 -12.43 -6.03 -0.52
N PRO A 348 -11.53 -6.53 -1.38
CA PRO A 348 -10.18 -5.97 -1.48
C PRO A 348 -10.23 -4.48 -1.81
N HIS A 349 -9.51 -3.70 -1.01
CA HIS A 349 -9.43 -2.24 -1.14
C HIS A 349 -8.07 -1.76 -0.66
N GLY A 350 -7.71 -0.51 -1.00
CA GLY A 350 -6.50 0.14 -0.50
C GLY A 350 -6.80 1.48 0.13
N ASN A 351 -5.90 1.91 1.03
CA ASN A 351 -5.87 3.26 1.54
C ASN A 351 -4.77 4.01 0.79
N HIS A 352 -5.07 5.18 0.24
CA HIS A 352 -4.16 5.96 -0.60
C HIS A 352 -4.24 7.45 -0.26
N PHE A 353 -3.25 8.24 -0.66
CA PHE A 353 -3.47 9.66 -0.90
C PHE A 353 -4.16 9.84 -2.25
N TRP A 354 -5.03 10.86 -2.34
CA TRP A 354 -5.80 11.14 -3.54
C TRP A 354 -4.93 11.31 -4.79
N PHE A 355 -3.83 12.06 -4.70
CA PHE A 355 -2.95 12.26 -5.85
C PHE A 355 -2.41 10.94 -6.42
N ALA A 356 -2.09 9.99 -5.54
CA ALA A 356 -1.54 8.69 -5.91
C ALA A 356 -2.60 7.77 -6.52
N TRP A 357 -3.83 7.81 -6.01
CA TRP A 357 -4.93 7.06 -6.62
C TRP A 357 -5.35 7.64 -7.96
N ALA A 358 -5.60 8.97 -8.01
CA ALA A 358 -6.16 9.65 -9.18
C ALA A 358 -5.26 9.59 -10.40
N VAL A 359 -3.93 9.56 -10.23
CA VAL A 359 -2.99 9.49 -11.36
C VAL A 359 -3.04 8.14 -12.08
N PHE A 360 -3.29 7.04 -11.35
CA PHE A 360 -3.40 5.70 -11.92
C PHE A 360 -4.84 5.33 -12.31
N MET A 361 -5.83 5.97 -11.66
CA MET A 361 -7.27 5.74 -11.88
C MET A 361 -8.01 7.04 -12.23
N PRO A 362 -7.69 7.68 -13.37
CA PRO A 362 -8.20 9.03 -13.68
C PRO A 362 -9.73 9.10 -13.85
N HIS A 363 -10.37 7.98 -14.18
CA HIS A 363 -11.82 7.88 -14.37
C HIS A 363 -12.56 7.39 -13.13
N THR A 364 -11.88 7.29 -11.99
CA THR A 364 -12.49 6.83 -10.74
C THR A 364 -13.68 7.71 -10.34
N ARG A 365 -14.77 7.08 -9.89
CA ARG A 365 -15.86 7.77 -9.21
C ARG A 365 -15.36 8.27 -7.85
N VAL A 366 -15.78 9.45 -7.44
CA VAL A 366 -15.41 10.06 -6.14
C VAL A 366 -16.67 10.23 -5.31
N GLU A 367 -16.63 9.74 -4.08
CA GLU A 367 -17.63 9.95 -3.05
C GLU A 367 -17.02 10.79 -1.91
N SER A 368 -17.57 12.00 -1.71
CA SER A 368 -17.06 13.01 -0.78
C SER A 368 -18.19 13.74 -0.05
#